data_30e6a35a21e4df710d905f49535de8e0
#
_entry.id   30e6a35a21e4df710d905f49535de8e0
#
_cell.length_a   1.000
_cell.length_b   1.000
_cell.length_c   1.000
_cell.angle_alpha   90.00
_cell.angle_beta   90.00
_cell.angle_gamma   90.00
#
_symmetry.space_group_name_H-M   'P 1'
#
loop_
_entity.id
_entity.type
_entity.pdbx_description
1 polymer ?
#
loop_
_entity_poly.entity_id
_entity_poly.type
_entity_poly.pdbx_seq_one_letter_code
_entity_poly.pdbx_strand_id
1 'polypeptide(L)'
;MELYSSSIKQGTVVAKVFEVSNEGVKVINSIEESYYRINYLAEEPTHEEYYLKSPIKEKVSWQDGSIVWTIESLNEKVEVPAGEFTCIKVVGKSGDFVLERYFAKGVGLVKQRFASDNMTVEDNLSKFGDAEKDNCLPAKELTIYYPSENVDKLLEDRVVEKFKTGETLVERITELLKSEKYRVLSKNTRLLDIKKGENVLRLNFSKELITEMNAGSGYEALLIDSIVNTYGYNFGVEGVILNVEGKGYESGHFVFGKDEVLKGDR
;
A
#
# COMPACT_ATOMS: atom_id res chain seq x y z
N MET A 1 5.57 -1.17 -12.99
CA MET A 1 4.26 -1.79 -12.67
C MET A 1 4.27 -2.17 -11.20
N GLU A 2 3.26 -1.74 -10.47
CA GLU A 2 3.11 -2.02 -9.04
C GLU A 2 2.13 -3.20 -8.88
N LEU A 3 2.52 -4.22 -8.12
CA LEU A 3 1.68 -5.36 -7.79
C LEU A 3 1.61 -5.54 -6.28
N TYR A 4 0.39 -5.68 -5.76
CA TYR A 4 0.15 -6.12 -4.39
C TYR A 4 -0.29 -7.57 -4.42
N SER A 5 0.44 -8.44 -3.77
CA SER A 5 0.03 -9.83 -3.54
C SER A 5 -0.27 -10.04 -2.06
N SER A 6 -1.36 -10.74 -1.76
CA SER A 6 -1.67 -11.19 -0.41
C SER A 6 -1.60 -12.71 -0.36
N SER A 7 -0.80 -13.28 0.53
CA SER A 7 -0.86 -14.70 0.85
C SER A 7 -1.91 -14.94 1.93
N ILE A 8 -3.00 -15.59 1.56
CA ILE A 8 -4.17 -15.80 2.44
C ILE A 8 -3.85 -16.72 3.64
N LYS A 9 -2.82 -17.56 3.55
CA LYS A 9 -2.46 -18.50 4.64
C LYS A 9 -1.68 -17.88 5.81
N GLN A 10 -1.06 -16.72 5.63
CA GLN A 10 -0.29 -16.03 6.67
C GLN A 10 -0.70 -14.58 6.91
N GLY A 11 -1.66 -14.06 6.14
CA GLY A 11 -2.15 -12.69 6.31
C GLY A 11 -1.14 -11.58 5.94
N THR A 12 0.01 -11.93 5.37
CA THR A 12 1.04 -10.97 4.96
C THR A 12 0.74 -10.41 3.57
N VAL A 13 0.77 -9.09 3.44
CA VAL A 13 0.68 -8.38 2.16
C VAL A 13 2.06 -7.95 1.74
N VAL A 14 2.47 -8.30 0.52
CA VAL A 14 3.74 -7.89 -0.08
C VAL A 14 3.47 -6.97 -1.26
N ALA A 15 4.05 -5.77 -1.23
CA ALA A 15 4.06 -4.87 -2.37
C ALA A 15 5.33 -5.08 -3.20
N LYS A 16 5.20 -5.23 -4.51
CA LYS A 16 6.33 -5.38 -5.42
C LYS A 16 6.27 -4.37 -6.55
N VAL A 17 7.41 -3.76 -6.85
CA VAL A 17 7.58 -2.88 -8.00
C VAL A 17 8.39 -3.61 -9.06
N PHE A 18 7.85 -3.65 -10.28
CA PHE A 18 8.48 -4.31 -11.42
C PHE A 18 8.97 -3.29 -12.44
N GLU A 19 10.22 -3.43 -12.85
CA GLU A 19 10.75 -2.81 -14.06
C GLU A 19 10.61 -3.78 -15.24
N VAL A 20 10.06 -3.28 -16.34
CA VAL A 20 9.95 -4.04 -17.59
C VAL A 20 10.83 -3.37 -18.65
N SER A 21 11.83 -4.08 -19.14
CA SER A 21 12.79 -3.59 -20.12
C SER A 21 13.07 -4.63 -21.21
N ASN A 22 13.99 -4.31 -22.15
CA ASN A 22 14.47 -5.27 -23.15
C ASN A 22 15.30 -6.41 -22.51
N GLU A 23 15.79 -6.23 -21.31
CA GLU A 23 16.54 -7.25 -20.56
C GLU A 23 15.62 -8.26 -19.86
N GLY A 24 14.34 -7.92 -19.70
CA GLY A 24 13.36 -8.77 -19.06
C GLY A 24 12.45 -8.06 -18.07
N VAL A 25 12.02 -8.78 -17.05
CA VAL A 25 11.21 -8.27 -15.95
C VAL A 25 12.01 -8.44 -14.65
N LYS A 26 12.31 -7.34 -14.00
CA LYS A 26 12.98 -7.28 -12.68
C LYS A 26 12.02 -6.84 -11.61
N VAL A 27 12.14 -7.39 -10.40
CA VAL A 27 11.63 -6.76 -9.18
C VAL A 27 12.69 -5.80 -8.70
N ILE A 28 12.34 -4.53 -8.54
CA ILE A 28 13.23 -3.47 -8.06
C ILE A 28 12.92 -3.03 -6.63
N ASN A 29 11.73 -3.33 -6.13
CA ASN A 29 11.35 -3.19 -4.73
C ASN A 29 10.43 -4.34 -4.32
N SER A 30 10.65 -4.89 -3.12
CA SER A 30 9.79 -5.90 -2.50
C SER A 30 9.65 -5.55 -1.03
N ILE A 31 8.45 -5.10 -0.65
CA ILE A 31 8.16 -4.59 0.70
C ILE A 31 7.15 -5.53 1.34
N GLU A 32 7.58 -6.21 2.39
CA GLU A 32 6.74 -7.06 3.21
C GLU A 32 5.89 -6.23 4.17
N GLU A 33 4.83 -6.83 4.69
CA GLU A 33 3.90 -6.19 5.62
C GLU A 33 3.31 -4.86 5.12
N SER A 34 3.09 -4.77 3.81
CA SER A 34 2.54 -3.58 3.16
C SER A 34 1.02 -3.51 3.32
N TYR A 35 0.54 -3.31 4.55
CA TYR A 35 -0.89 -3.29 4.89
C TYR A 35 -1.58 -1.97 4.56
N TYR A 36 -0.85 -0.95 4.15
CA TYR A 36 -1.35 0.36 3.74
C TYR A 36 -0.72 0.75 2.40
N ARG A 37 -1.45 1.49 1.59
CA ARG A 37 -0.98 1.85 0.25
C ARG A 37 -0.05 3.05 0.29
N ILE A 38 1.16 2.85 -0.24
CA ILE A 38 2.17 3.88 -0.52
C ILE A 38 2.46 3.85 -2.01
N ASN A 39 2.88 4.97 -2.59
CA ASN A 39 3.39 4.99 -3.96
C ASN A 39 4.86 4.56 -3.99
N TYR A 40 5.10 3.27 -4.02
CA TYR A 40 6.45 2.70 -4.11
C TYR A 40 7.16 2.95 -5.44
N LEU A 41 6.47 3.47 -6.46
CA LEU A 41 7.09 3.87 -7.73
C LEU A 41 7.98 5.11 -7.58
N ALA A 42 7.79 5.89 -6.52
CA ALA A 42 8.58 7.07 -6.21
C ALA A 42 9.82 6.76 -5.33
N GLU A 43 9.93 5.54 -4.81
CA GLU A 43 11.03 5.13 -3.96
C GLU A 43 12.24 4.66 -4.78
N GLU A 44 13.44 4.93 -4.27
CA GLU A 44 14.67 4.41 -4.88
C GLU A 44 14.68 2.87 -4.84
N PRO A 45 15.17 2.21 -5.90
CA PRO A 45 15.28 0.77 -5.93
C PRO A 45 16.14 0.22 -4.79
N THR A 46 15.60 -0.73 -4.04
CA THR A 46 16.30 -1.39 -2.92
C THR A 46 16.59 -2.86 -3.19
N HIS A 47 16.07 -3.38 -4.29
CA HIS A 47 16.14 -4.79 -4.64
C HIS A 47 16.38 -4.94 -6.15
N GLU A 48 17.02 -6.02 -6.58
CA GLU A 48 17.21 -6.32 -7.99
C GLU A 48 17.18 -7.83 -8.18
N GLU A 49 16.05 -8.35 -8.68
CA GLU A 49 15.86 -9.77 -8.96
C GLU A 49 15.20 -9.94 -10.33
N TYR A 50 15.79 -10.73 -11.23
CA TYR A 50 15.14 -11.09 -12.47
C TYR A 50 14.04 -12.12 -12.26
N TYR A 51 12.80 -11.72 -12.51
CA TYR A 51 11.66 -12.64 -12.54
C TYR A 51 11.54 -13.36 -13.91
N LEU A 52 11.94 -12.66 -14.98
CA LEU A 52 12.01 -13.22 -16.33
C LEU A 52 13.17 -12.50 -17.05
N LYS A 53 14.13 -13.24 -17.61
CA LYS A 53 15.32 -12.69 -18.25
C LYS A 53 15.36 -12.98 -19.74
N SER A 54 15.72 -11.98 -20.53
CA SER A 54 15.94 -12.13 -21.98
C SER A 54 17.25 -12.86 -22.29
N PRO A 55 17.37 -13.57 -23.44
CA PRO A 55 16.32 -13.78 -24.43
C PRO A 55 15.25 -14.79 -23.95
N ILE A 56 13.99 -14.55 -24.31
CA ILE A 56 12.87 -15.43 -23.92
C ILE A 56 12.88 -16.67 -24.82
N LYS A 57 13.63 -17.69 -24.40
CA LYS A 57 13.78 -18.98 -25.11
C LYS A 57 13.87 -20.10 -24.08
N GLU A 58 13.38 -21.29 -24.43
CA GLU A 58 13.52 -22.49 -23.59
C GLU A 58 14.99 -22.80 -23.30
N LYS A 59 15.27 -23.29 -22.09
CA LYS A 59 16.60 -23.64 -21.58
C LYS A 59 17.53 -22.45 -21.34
N VAL A 60 17.10 -21.21 -21.54
CA VAL A 60 17.85 -20.04 -21.06
C VAL A 60 17.85 -20.06 -19.54
N SER A 61 19.04 -19.95 -18.95
CA SER A 61 19.22 -19.98 -17.51
C SER A 61 20.04 -18.78 -17.03
N TRP A 62 19.77 -18.34 -15.80
CA TRP A 62 20.58 -17.35 -15.09
C TRP A 62 20.65 -17.68 -13.63
N GLN A 63 21.63 -17.14 -12.95
CA GLN A 63 21.81 -17.28 -11.51
C GLN A 63 21.45 -15.97 -10.83
N ASP A 64 20.73 -16.08 -9.72
CA ASP A 64 20.42 -14.97 -8.83
C ASP A 64 20.59 -15.46 -7.39
N GLY A 65 21.61 -14.94 -6.71
CA GLY A 65 22.04 -15.47 -5.41
C GLY A 65 22.36 -16.96 -5.48
N SER A 66 21.68 -17.76 -4.64
CA SER A 66 21.80 -19.22 -4.60
C SER A 66 20.84 -19.94 -5.56
N ILE A 67 19.95 -19.21 -6.25
CA ILE A 67 18.92 -19.81 -7.10
C ILE A 67 19.39 -19.83 -8.56
N VAL A 68 19.27 -20.98 -9.19
CA VAL A 68 19.43 -21.12 -10.65
C VAL A 68 18.06 -21.15 -11.29
N TRP A 69 17.77 -20.11 -12.05
CA TRP A 69 16.53 -19.95 -12.79
C TRP A 69 16.67 -20.48 -14.23
N THR A 70 15.62 -21.10 -14.75
CA THR A 70 15.58 -21.62 -16.12
C THR A 70 14.21 -21.40 -16.74
N ILE A 71 14.15 -20.93 -17.97
CA ILE A 71 12.92 -20.93 -18.77
C ILE A 71 12.67 -22.36 -19.23
N GLU A 72 11.67 -23.00 -18.66
CA GLU A 72 11.38 -24.43 -18.88
C GLU A 72 10.44 -24.66 -20.07
N SER A 73 9.43 -23.79 -20.20
CA SER A 73 8.45 -23.87 -21.30
C SER A 73 7.99 -22.46 -21.72
N LEU A 74 7.63 -22.30 -23.00
CA LEU A 74 7.06 -21.07 -23.53
C LEU A 74 5.53 -21.15 -23.71
N ASN A 75 4.93 -22.32 -23.59
CA ASN A 75 3.53 -22.58 -23.94
C ASN A 75 2.79 -23.42 -22.88
N GLU A 76 3.12 -23.22 -21.62
CA GLU A 76 2.47 -23.92 -20.51
C GLU A 76 1.03 -23.43 -20.32
N LYS A 77 0.07 -24.35 -20.29
CA LYS A 77 -1.33 -23.98 -19.99
C LYS A 77 -1.57 -23.99 -18.49
N VAL A 78 -2.08 -22.87 -17.99
CA VAL A 78 -2.32 -22.64 -16.57
C VAL A 78 -3.72 -22.12 -16.37
N GLU A 79 -4.47 -22.79 -15.51
CA GLU A 79 -5.80 -22.38 -15.07
C GLU A 79 -5.70 -21.78 -13.66
N VAL A 80 -6.25 -20.57 -13.50
CA VAL A 80 -6.34 -19.84 -12.22
C VAL A 80 -7.73 -19.20 -12.11
N PRO A 81 -8.12 -18.64 -10.96
CA PRO A 81 -9.44 -17.98 -10.82
C PRO A 81 -9.72 -16.89 -11.86
N ALA A 82 -8.69 -16.23 -12.39
CA ALA A 82 -8.83 -15.23 -13.45
C ALA A 82 -9.09 -15.81 -14.86
N GLY A 83 -8.97 -17.13 -15.06
CA GLY A 83 -9.16 -17.82 -16.32
C GLY A 83 -8.02 -18.75 -16.73
N GLU A 84 -8.04 -19.21 -18.00
CA GLU A 84 -6.98 -20.04 -18.59
C GLU A 84 -6.00 -19.16 -19.39
N PHE A 85 -4.70 -19.41 -19.19
CA PHE A 85 -3.61 -18.67 -19.82
C PHE A 85 -2.57 -19.59 -20.45
N THR A 86 -1.97 -19.15 -21.55
CA THR A 86 -0.75 -19.75 -22.09
C THR A 86 0.43 -18.96 -21.55
N CYS A 87 1.29 -19.63 -20.80
CA CYS A 87 2.33 -19.00 -19.98
C CYS A 87 3.74 -19.44 -20.39
N ILE A 88 4.68 -18.56 -20.18
CA ILE A 88 6.11 -18.89 -20.02
C ILE A 88 6.28 -19.44 -18.61
N LYS A 89 6.81 -20.67 -18.49
CA LYS A 89 7.17 -21.27 -17.22
C LYS A 89 8.63 -21.04 -16.92
N VAL A 90 8.91 -20.42 -15.78
CA VAL A 90 10.26 -20.21 -15.24
C VAL A 90 10.41 -21.00 -13.94
N VAL A 91 11.47 -21.78 -13.83
CA VAL A 91 11.74 -22.61 -12.64
C VAL A 91 13.06 -22.20 -12.02
N GLY A 92 13.01 -21.86 -10.73
CA GLY A 92 14.16 -21.59 -9.89
C GLY A 92 14.42 -22.75 -8.94
N LYS A 93 15.67 -23.17 -8.83
CA LYS A 93 16.08 -24.26 -7.93
C LYS A 93 17.22 -23.80 -7.03
N SER A 94 17.11 -24.11 -5.73
CA SER A 94 18.16 -23.91 -4.74
C SER A 94 18.01 -24.93 -3.63
N GLY A 95 19.01 -25.81 -3.48
CA GLY A 95 19.00 -26.85 -2.43
C GLY A 95 17.68 -27.61 -2.39
N ASP A 96 16.93 -27.45 -1.29
CA ASP A 96 15.76 -28.25 -0.95
C ASP A 96 14.44 -27.60 -1.41
N PHE A 97 14.47 -26.52 -2.20
CA PHE A 97 13.25 -25.89 -2.67
C PHE A 97 13.23 -25.62 -4.17
N VAL A 98 12.03 -25.55 -4.71
CA VAL A 98 11.73 -25.19 -6.09
C VAL A 98 10.73 -24.05 -6.11
N LEU A 99 11.02 -23.04 -6.93
CA LEU A 99 10.14 -21.92 -7.26
C LEU A 99 9.69 -22.04 -8.70
N GLU A 100 8.40 -21.93 -8.95
CA GLU A 100 7.84 -21.91 -10.30
C GLU A 100 7.09 -20.58 -10.49
N ARG A 101 7.32 -19.93 -11.62
CA ARG A 101 6.65 -18.67 -12.01
C ARG A 101 6.07 -18.82 -13.42
N TYR A 102 4.85 -18.36 -13.61
CA TYR A 102 4.12 -18.49 -14.85
C TYR A 102 3.70 -17.11 -15.34
N PHE A 103 4.18 -16.71 -16.52
CA PHE A 103 3.95 -15.39 -17.09
C PHE A 103 3.14 -15.48 -18.37
N ALA A 104 2.00 -14.80 -18.44
CA ALA A 104 1.20 -14.67 -19.65
C ALA A 104 1.46 -13.34 -20.36
N LYS A 105 1.51 -13.37 -21.68
CA LYS A 105 1.71 -12.18 -22.53
C LYS A 105 0.58 -11.17 -22.32
N GLY A 106 0.93 -9.92 -22.02
CA GLY A 106 -0.01 -8.82 -21.79
C GLY A 106 -0.72 -8.83 -20.44
N VAL A 107 -0.44 -9.85 -19.59
CA VAL A 107 -1.02 -9.99 -18.26
C VAL A 107 0.07 -9.86 -17.18
N GLY A 108 1.19 -10.56 -17.37
CA GLY A 108 2.28 -10.60 -16.38
C GLY A 108 2.29 -11.91 -15.59
N LEU A 109 2.61 -11.87 -14.31
CA LEU A 109 2.66 -13.04 -13.44
C LEU A 109 1.24 -13.56 -13.16
N VAL A 110 0.94 -14.77 -13.59
CA VAL A 110 -0.37 -15.43 -13.45
C VAL A 110 -0.39 -16.38 -12.26
N LYS A 111 0.71 -17.10 -12.05
CA LYS A 111 0.84 -18.05 -10.95
C LYS A 111 2.28 -18.07 -10.45
N GLN A 112 2.45 -18.21 -9.16
CA GLN A 112 3.72 -18.53 -8.52
C GLN A 112 3.52 -19.70 -7.56
N ARG A 113 4.49 -20.63 -7.51
CA ARG A 113 4.47 -21.74 -6.60
C ARG A 113 5.84 -21.90 -5.96
N PHE A 114 5.87 -21.94 -4.64
CA PHE A 114 7.00 -22.38 -3.85
C PHE A 114 6.75 -23.79 -3.36
N ALA A 115 7.73 -24.68 -3.45
CA ALA A 115 7.67 -26.04 -2.92
C ALA A 115 8.99 -26.42 -2.26
N SER A 116 8.90 -26.93 -1.04
CA SER A 116 9.97 -27.59 -0.28
C SER A 116 9.44 -28.90 0.29
N ASP A 117 10.27 -29.67 0.97
CA ASP A 117 9.90 -30.98 1.54
C ASP A 117 8.67 -30.90 2.46
N ASN A 118 8.49 -29.79 3.18
CA ASN A 118 7.48 -29.65 4.22
C ASN A 118 6.40 -28.60 3.91
N MET A 119 6.51 -27.85 2.81
CA MET A 119 5.63 -26.74 2.54
C MET A 119 5.43 -26.49 1.05
N THR A 120 4.19 -26.23 0.67
CA THR A 120 3.86 -25.72 -0.65
C THR A 120 2.99 -24.48 -0.48
N VAL A 121 3.37 -23.39 -1.16
CA VAL A 121 2.61 -22.14 -1.21
C VAL A 121 2.35 -21.80 -2.67
N GLU A 122 1.11 -21.43 -3.00
CA GLU A 122 0.72 -21.00 -4.34
C GLU A 122 0.01 -19.66 -4.27
N ASP A 123 0.46 -18.75 -5.14
CA ASP A 123 -0.21 -17.50 -5.44
C ASP A 123 -0.81 -17.59 -6.84
N ASN A 124 -2.10 -17.34 -6.97
CA ASN A 124 -2.83 -17.43 -8.22
C ASN A 124 -3.51 -16.10 -8.55
N LEU A 125 -3.43 -15.66 -9.80
CA LEU A 125 -4.12 -14.46 -10.28
C LEU A 125 -5.63 -14.64 -10.13
N SER A 126 -6.26 -13.77 -9.33
CA SER A 126 -7.70 -13.82 -9.07
C SER A 126 -8.51 -13.02 -10.07
N LYS A 127 -7.97 -11.89 -10.52
CA LYS A 127 -8.59 -10.98 -11.51
C LYS A 127 -7.52 -10.20 -12.26
N PHE A 128 -7.77 -9.86 -13.51
CA PHE A 128 -6.99 -8.90 -14.28
C PHE A 128 -7.92 -8.15 -15.24
N GLY A 129 -7.49 -6.99 -15.71
CA GLY A 129 -8.25 -6.17 -16.65
C GLY A 129 -7.77 -4.73 -16.65
N ASP A 130 -8.48 -3.87 -17.38
CA ASP A 130 -8.33 -2.44 -17.25
C ASP A 130 -9.04 -2.02 -15.95
N ALA A 131 -8.24 -1.69 -14.94
CA ALA A 131 -8.74 -1.46 -13.59
C ALA A 131 -9.86 -0.40 -13.51
N GLU A 132 -9.80 0.62 -14.37
CA GLU A 132 -10.82 1.68 -14.40
C GLU A 132 -12.08 1.24 -15.16
N LYS A 133 -11.93 0.59 -16.32
CA LYS A 133 -13.07 0.14 -17.15
C LYS A 133 -13.79 -1.05 -16.56
N ASP A 134 -13.03 -2.00 -16.01
CA ASP A 134 -13.58 -3.27 -15.53
C ASP A 134 -13.98 -3.23 -14.05
N ASN A 135 -13.90 -2.06 -13.41
CA ASN A 135 -14.20 -1.88 -11.99
C ASN A 135 -13.41 -2.83 -11.05
N CYS A 136 -12.20 -3.19 -11.47
CA CYS A 136 -11.29 -4.11 -10.77
C CYS A 136 -10.34 -3.40 -9.80
N LEU A 137 -10.61 -2.14 -9.46
CA LEU A 137 -9.78 -1.39 -8.51
C LEU A 137 -9.79 -2.06 -7.14
N PRO A 138 -8.62 -2.23 -6.50
CA PRO A 138 -8.57 -2.71 -5.14
C PRO A 138 -9.33 -1.76 -4.22
N ALA A 139 -10.12 -2.32 -3.32
CA ALA A 139 -10.92 -1.56 -2.38
C ALA A 139 -10.48 -1.85 -0.94
N LYS A 140 -10.60 -0.83 -0.09
CA LYS A 140 -10.37 -0.94 1.35
C LYS A 140 -11.44 -0.20 2.11
N GLU A 141 -11.94 -0.80 3.19
CA GLU A 141 -12.80 -0.10 4.16
C GLU A 141 -11.93 0.84 5.00
N LEU A 142 -12.34 2.09 5.08
CA LEU A 142 -11.72 3.15 5.88
C LEU A 142 -12.69 3.59 6.96
N THR A 143 -12.17 3.81 8.16
CA THR A 143 -12.92 4.38 9.27
C THR A 143 -12.55 5.85 9.41
N ILE A 144 -13.54 6.72 9.35
CA ILE A 144 -13.41 8.18 9.40
C ILE A 144 -14.08 8.70 10.67
N TYR A 145 -13.31 9.39 11.49
CA TYR A 145 -13.82 10.09 12.67
C TYR A 145 -14.01 11.56 12.35
N TYR A 146 -15.12 12.14 12.79
CA TYR A 146 -15.46 13.53 12.53
C TYR A 146 -16.39 14.10 13.59
N PRO A 147 -16.38 15.43 13.83
CA PRO A 147 -17.26 16.05 14.81
C PRO A 147 -18.75 15.91 14.46
N SER A 148 -19.59 15.71 15.46
CA SER A 148 -21.05 15.84 15.29
C SER A 148 -21.44 17.29 14.91
N GLU A 149 -22.65 17.47 14.33
CA GLU A 149 -23.16 18.80 14.00
C GLU A 149 -23.28 19.74 15.20
N ASN A 150 -23.56 19.19 16.38
CA ASN A 150 -23.66 19.95 17.64
C ASN A 150 -22.28 20.21 18.28
N VAL A 151 -21.19 19.70 17.70
CA VAL A 151 -19.83 19.87 18.23
C VAL A 151 -19.68 19.35 19.68
N ASP A 152 -20.37 18.28 20.01
CA ASP A 152 -20.37 17.69 21.37
C ASP A 152 -19.66 16.34 21.46
N LYS A 153 -19.39 15.68 20.34
CA LYS A 153 -18.73 14.36 20.28
C LYS A 153 -18.16 14.05 18.90
N LEU A 154 -17.32 13.03 18.85
CA LEU A 154 -16.91 12.39 17.59
C LEU A 154 -17.97 11.40 17.11
N LEU A 155 -18.14 11.36 15.81
CA LEU A 155 -18.88 10.32 15.08
C LEU A 155 -17.89 9.46 14.32
N GLU A 156 -18.26 8.20 14.09
CA GLU A 156 -17.53 7.24 13.26
C GLU A 156 -18.35 6.92 12.01
N ASP A 157 -17.69 6.86 10.87
CA ASP A 157 -18.26 6.40 9.61
C ASP A 157 -17.30 5.42 8.92
N ARG A 158 -17.87 4.39 8.26
CA ARG A 158 -17.10 3.38 7.52
C ARG A 158 -17.43 3.50 6.04
N VAL A 159 -16.41 3.75 5.24
CA VAL A 159 -16.52 3.94 3.80
C VAL A 159 -15.61 2.97 3.06
N VAL A 160 -16.10 2.42 1.96
CA VAL A 160 -15.29 1.56 1.09
C VAL A 160 -14.74 2.41 -0.04
N GLU A 161 -13.43 2.64 -0.01
CA GLU A 161 -12.71 3.41 -1.02
C GLU A 161 -11.97 2.50 -2.00
N LYS A 162 -12.02 2.86 -3.29
CA LYS A 162 -11.30 2.20 -4.37
C LYS A 162 -10.06 3.00 -4.72
N PHE A 163 -8.96 2.30 -4.97
CA PHE A 163 -7.66 2.91 -5.22
C PHE A 163 -7.20 2.65 -6.65
N LYS A 164 -6.84 3.72 -7.36
CA LYS A 164 -6.11 3.64 -8.63
C LYS A 164 -4.65 3.30 -8.37
N THR A 165 -3.95 2.89 -9.43
CA THR A 165 -2.49 2.69 -9.37
C THR A 165 -1.80 3.99 -8.94
N GLY A 166 -0.91 3.89 -7.96
CA GLY A 166 -0.19 5.03 -7.40
C GLY A 166 -0.96 5.89 -6.38
N GLU A 167 -2.26 5.70 -6.21
CA GLU A 167 -3.01 6.36 -5.12
C GLU A 167 -2.67 5.74 -3.78
N THR A 168 -2.41 6.59 -2.80
CA THR A 168 -2.01 6.19 -1.46
C THR A 168 -3.17 6.24 -0.47
N LEU A 169 -3.06 5.47 0.61
CA LEU A 169 -4.02 5.52 1.70
C LEU A 169 -4.09 6.91 2.33
N VAL A 170 -2.94 7.56 2.46
CA VAL A 170 -2.82 8.88 3.09
C VAL A 170 -3.50 9.99 2.28
N GLU A 171 -3.33 9.97 0.97
CA GLU A 171 -4.00 10.93 0.07
C GLU A 171 -5.51 10.77 0.17
N ARG A 172 -5.99 9.52 0.10
CA ARG A 172 -7.43 9.25 0.18
C ARG A 172 -8.06 9.66 1.51
N ILE A 173 -7.41 9.37 2.63
CA ILE A 173 -7.86 9.85 3.95
C ILE A 173 -7.87 11.38 3.99
N THR A 174 -6.79 12.03 3.52
CA THR A 174 -6.70 13.49 3.51
C THR A 174 -7.85 14.12 2.69
N GLU A 175 -8.17 13.57 1.52
CA GLU A 175 -9.28 14.04 0.68
C GLU A 175 -10.65 13.84 1.34
N LEU A 176 -10.86 12.68 1.98
CA LEU A 176 -12.09 12.42 2.73
C LEU A 176 -12.28 13.44 3.85
N LEU A 177 -11.24 13.67 4.65
CA LEU A 177 -11.29 14.64 5.75
C LEU A 177 -11.56 16.09 5.28
N LYS A 178 -11.23 16.43 4.03
CA LYS A 178 -11.55 17.72 3.37
C LYS A 178 -12.96 17.78 2.79
N SER A 179 -13.62 16.65 2.63
CA SER A 179 -14.91 16.59 1.97
C SER A 179 -15.99 17.37 2.71
N GLU A 180 -17.02 17.82 1.98
CA GLU A 180 -18.17 18.52 2.57
C GLU A 180 -18.95 17.67 3.59
N LYS A 181 -18.77 16.35 3.56
CA LYS A 181 -19.39 15.43 4.52
C LYS A 181 -18.69 15.50 5.88
N TYR A 182 -17.36 15.52 5.91
CA TYR A 182 -16.61 15.39 7.17
C TYR A 182 -16.06 16.71 7.70
N ARG A 183 -15.60 17.60 6.81
CA ARG A 183 -15.12 18.96 7.13
C ARG A 183 -14.11 19.04 8.28
N VAL A 184 -13.23 18.04 8.37
CA VAL A 184 -12.17 17.99 9.40
C VAL A 184 -10.99 18.86 9.00
N LEU A 185 -10.63 18.85 7.72
CA LEU A 185 -9.54 19.64 7.14
C LEU A 185 -10.10 20.70 6.19
N SER A 186 -9.46 21.86 6.15
CA SER A 186 -9.75 22.87 5.11
C SER A 186 -9.32 22.36 3.73
N LYS A 187 -9.90 22.93 2.67
CA LYS A 187 -9.56 22.57 1.28
C LYS A 187 -8.09 22.81 0.95
N ASN A 188 -7.47 23.81 1.59
CA ASN A 188 -6.08 24.21 1.33
C ASN A 188 -5.08 23.47 2.23
N THR A 189 -5.51 22.82 3.29
CA THR A 189 -4.62 22.02 4.14
C THR A 189 -3.95 20.92 3.32
N ARG A 190 -2.62 20.80 3.41
CA ARG A 190 -1.84 19.78 2.74
C ARG A 190 -1.10 18.95 3.76
N LEU A 191 -1.06 17.65 3.55
CA LEU A 191 -0.11 16.79 4.24
C LEU A 191 1.22 16.88 3.48
N LEU A 192 2.26 17.36 4.15
CA LEU A 192 3.59 17.61 3.58
C LEU A 192 4.50 16.39 3.68
N ASP A 193 4.37 15.63 4.76
CA ASP A 193 5.18 14.45 5.03
C ASP A 193 4.45 13.49 5.98
N ILE A 194 4.73 12.21 5.82
CA ILE A 194 4.23 11.14 6.69
C ILE A 194 5.35 10.16 6.99
N LYS A 195 5.51 9.79 8.26
CA LYS A 195 6.46 8.75 8.67
C LYS A 195 5.78 7.78 9.62
N LYS A 196 5.71 6.52 9.20
CA LYS A 196 5.19 5.44 10.04
C LYS A 196 6.35 4.74 10.76
N GLY A 197 6.31 4.79 12.09
CA GLY A 197 7.08 3.90 12.95
C GLY A 197 6.29 2.64 13.28
N GLU A 198 6.79 1.83 14.21
CA GLU A 198 6.14 0.59 14.64
C GLU A 198 4.75 0.87 15.23
N ASN A 199 4.65 1.74 16.22
CA ASN A 199 3.40 2.04 16.94
C ASN A 199 2.98 3.52 16.87
N VAL A 200 3.69 4.34 16.10
CA VAL A 200 3.45 5.78 16.03
C VAL A 200 3.51 6.25 14.57
N LEU A 201 2.54 7.08 14.20
CA LEU A 201 2.49 7.75 12.92
C LEU A 201 2.80 9.24 13.11
N ARG A 202 3.80 9.75 12.41
CA ARG A 202 4.08 11.19 12.37
C ARG A 202 3.46 11.80 11.12
N LEU A 203 2.62 12.80 11.32
CA LEU A 203 1.99 13.59 10.28
C LEU A 203 2.55 15.01 10.31
N ASN A 204 2.94 15.55 9.16
CA ASN A 204 3.38 16.93 9.04
C ASN A 204 2.49 17.67 8.04
N PHE A 205 1.66 18.57 8.54
CA PHE A 205 0.75 19.35 7.73
C PHE A 205 1.31 20.74 7.40
N SER A 206 0.75 21.36 6.37
CA SER A 206 0.98 22.76 6.07
C SER A 206 0.28 23.67 7.08
N LYS A 207 0.70 24.93 7.13
CA LYS A 207 0.17 25.94 8.08
C LYS A 207 -1.35 26.15 8.01
N GLU A 208 -1.96 25.84 6.89
CA GLU A 208 -3.40 25.96 6.67
C GLU A 208 -4.21 25.09 7.64
N LEU A 209 -3.62 24.00 8.17
CA LEU A 209 -4.23 23.23 9.26
C LEU A 209 -4.64 24.14 10.45
N ILE A 210 -3.83 25.12 10.79
CA ILE A 210 -4.09 26.06 11.89
C ILE A 210 -4.80 27.30 11.39
N THR A 211 -4.29 27.94 10.33
CA THR A 211 -4.75 29.27 9.91
C THR A 211 -6.15 29.28 9.30
N GLU A 212 -6.61 28.14 8.80
CA GLU A 212 -7.94 27.99 8.18
C GLU A 212 -8.92 27.15 9.01
N MET A 213 -8.48 26.62 10.15
CA MET A 213 -9.35 25.80 11.01
C MET A 213 -10.55 26.59 11.53
N ASN A 214 -10.37 27.88 11.87
CA ASN A 214 -11.41 28.81 12.30
C ASN A 214 -12.37 28.22 13.36
N ALA A 215 -11.80 27.59 14.40
CA ALA A 215 -12.51 26.87 15.43
C ALA A 215 -12.23 27.46 16.81
N GLY A 216 -13.21 27.45 17.70
CA GLY A 216 -12.97 27.65 19.13
C GLY A 216 -12.37 26.40 19.76
N SER A 217 -11.83 26.51 20.97
CA SER A 217 -11.06 25.45 21.63
C SER A 217 -11.75 24.08 21.67
N GLY A 218 -13.04 24.03 21.94
CA GLY A 218 -13.79 22.75 21.98
C GLY A 218 -13.90 22.10 20.60
N TYR A 219 -14.16 22.89 19.55
CA TYR A 219 -14.24 22.37 18.19
C TYR A 219 -12.86 21.96 17.66
N GLU A 220 -11.84 22.76 17.96
CA GLU A 220 -10.46 22.45 17.61
C GLU A 220 -10.01 21.11 18.24
N ALA A 221 -10.35 20.83 19.50
CA ALA A 221 -10.09 19.57 20.14
C ALA A 221 -10.70 18.40 19.35
N LEU A 222 -11.99 18.50 18.97
CA LEU A 222 -12.67 17.46 18.18
C LEU A 222 -12.06 17.29 16.79
N LEU A 223 -11.58 18.34 16.14
CA LEU A 223 -10.90 18.26 14.85
C LEU A 223 -9.54 17.55 14.98
N ILE A 224 -8.77 17.86 16.02
CA ILE A 224 -7.51 17.18 16.34
C ILE A 224 -7.77 15.69 16.60
N ASP A 225 -8.74 15.37 17.44
CA ASP A 225 -9.12 14.00 17.76
C ASP A 225 -9.62 13.25 16.51
N SER A 226 -10.34 13.93 15.61
CA SER A 226 -10.75 13.37 14.32
C SER A 226 -9.54 12.95 13.47
N ILE A 227 -8.51 13.80 13.38
CA ILE A 227 -7.27 13.51 12.66
C ILE A 227 -6.55 12.33 13.31
N VAL A 228 -6.33 12.40 14.62
CA VAL A 228 -5.59 11.39 15.41
C VAL A 228 -6.26 10.02 15.29
N ASN A 229 -7.58 9.95 15.52
CA ASN A 229 -8.33 8.69 15.44
C ASN A 229 -8.39 8.14 14.02
N THR A 230 -8.68 8.99 13.01
CA THR A 230 -8.79 8.54 11.62
C THR A 230 -7.46 7.96 11.11
N TYR A 231 -6.39 8.72 11.23
CA TYR A 231 -5.09 8.23 10.76
C TYR A 231 -4.59 7.06 11.61
N GLY A 232 -4.67 7.17 12.93
CA GLY A 232 -4.23 6.12 13.83
C GLY A 232 -4.93 4.79 13.59
N TYR A 233 -6.25 4.78 13.39
CA TYR A 233 -7.03 3.57 13.12
C TYR A 233 -6.64 2.94 11.78
N ASN A 234 -6.65 3.72 10.70
CA ASN A 234 -6.42 3.19 9.36
C ASN A 234 -4.97 2.74 9.10
N PHE A 235 -4.01 3.29 9.86
CA PHE A 235 -2.59 2.88 9.83
C PHE A 235 -2.23 1.83 10.87
N GLY A 236 -3.16 1.45 11.77
CA GLY A 236 -2.94 0.43 12.79
C GLY A 236 -1.87 0.83 13.81
N VAL A 237 -1.80 2.09 14.21
CA VAL A 237 -0.85 2.61 15.20
C VAL A 237 -1.55 3.09 16.46
N GLU A 238 -0.88 3.02 17.60
CA GLU A 238 -1.45 3.44 18.90
C GLU A 238 -1.40 4.94 19.13
N GLY A 239 -0.49 5.64 18.46
CA GLY A 239 -0.30 7.08 18.63
C GLY A 239 0.00 7.82 17.33
N VAL A 240 -0.31 9.11 17.35
CA VAL A 240 -0.06 10.04 16.24
C VAL A 240 0.70 11.26 16.76
N ILE A 241 1.74 11.66 16.05
CA ILE A 241 2.46 12.91 16.28
C ILE A 241 1.98 13.90 15.22
N LEU A 242 1.45 15.03 15.65
CA LEU A 242 0.89 16.06 14.79
C LEU A 242 1.85 17.23 14.69
N ASN A 243 2.48 17.40 13.53
CA ASN A 243 3.37 18.51 13.24
C ASN A 243 2.78 19.45 12.17
N VAL A 244 3.22 20.70 12.20
CA VAL A 244 2.90 21.74 11.22
C VAL A 244 4.18 22.41 10.77
N GLU A 245 4.45 22.43 9.46
CA GLU A 245 5.68 22.98 8.85
C GLU A 245 6.96 22.45 9.53
N GLY A 246 6.95 21.16 9.91
CA GLY A 246 8.08 20.48 10.57
C GLY A 246 8.31 20.83 12.03
N LYS A 247 7.40 21.59 12.64
CA LYS A 247 7.41 21.96 14.05
C LYS A 247 6.27 21.25 14.79
N GLY A 248 6.25 21.31 16.12
CA GLY A 248 5.08 20.90 16.89
C GLY A 248 3.84 21.72 16.53
N TYR A 249 2.67 21.20 16.82
CA TYR A 249 1.41 21.90 16.62
C TYR A 249 1.29 23.05 17.64
N GLU A 250 1.03 24.25 17.18
CA GLU A 250 0.82 25.44 18.02
C GLU A 250 -0.29 26.31 17.44
N SER A 251 -1.40 26.37 18.12
CA SER A 251 -2.53 27.26 17.82
C SER A 251 -2.73 28.28 18.94
N GLY A 252 -3.83 29.03 18.90
CA GLY A 252 -4.22 29.90 20.01
C GLY A 252 -4.75 29.15 21.26
N HIS A 253 -5.06 27.86 21.13
CA HIS A 253 -5.70 27.07 22.20
C HIS A 253 -4.86 25.86 22.64
N PHE A 254 -4.10 25.24 21.71
CA PHE A 254 -3.34 24.03 21.98
C PHE A 254 -1.88 24.19 21.55
N VAL A 255 -0.99 23.55 22.31
CA VAL A 255 0.44 23.45 22.00
C VAL A 255 0.85 22.00 22.25
N PHE A 256 1.34 21.34 21.21
CA PHE A 256 1.93 20.00 21.30
C PHE A 256 3.40 20.04 20.88
N GLY A 257 4.24 19.35 21.64
CA GLY A 257 5.67 19.25 21.31
C GLY A 257 5.90 18.55 19.97
N LYS A 258 7.05 18.82 19.34
CA LYS A 258 7.41 18.23 18.04
C LYS A 258 7.36 16.70 18.00
N ASP A 259 7.64 16.06 19.14
CA ASP A 259 7.67 14.60 19.29
C ASP A 259 6.61 14.09 20.27
N GLU A 260 5.63 14.92 20.60
CA GLU A 260 4.54 14.56 21.49
C GLU A 260 3.58 13.60 20.81
N VAL A 261 3.31 12.49 21.47
CA VAL A 261 2.43 11.43 20.96
C VAL A 261 1.02 11.64 21.46
N LEU A 262 0.11 11.91 20.55
CA LEU A 262 -1.33 12.00 20.82
C LEU A 262 -1.94 10.59 20.69
N LYS A 263 -2.80 10.22 21.64
CA LYS A 263 -3.52 8.94 21.61
C LYS A 263 -4.98 9.22 21.28
N GLY A 264 -5.52 8.41 20.39
CA GLY A 264 -6.95 8.46 20.10
C GLY A 264 -7.77 7.72 21.17
N ASP A 265 -8.96 8.20 21.44
CA ASP A 265 -9.98 7.49 22.22
C ASP A 265 -10.71 6.52 21.27
N ARG A 266 -10.30 5.24 21.24
CA ARG A 266 -10.84 4.18 20.38
C ARG A 266 -11.50 3.10 21.18
#